data_2651bcf8a14853f28bd23cf72bf10e18
#
_entry.id   2651bcf8a14853f28bd23cf72bf10e18
#
_cell.length_a   1.000
_cell.length_b   1.000
_cell.length_c   1.000
_cell.angle_alpha   90.00
_cell.angle_beta   90.00
_cell.angle_gamma   90.00
#
_symmetry.space_group_name_H-M   'P 1'
#
loop_
_entity.id
_entity.type
_entity.pdbx_description
1 polymer ?
#
loop_
_entity_poly.entity_id
_entity_poly.type
_entity_poly.pdbx_seq_one_letter_code
_entity_poly.pdbx_strand_id
1 'polypeptide(L)'
;MILLCLAAGLSACKKQPAANKKLAKLFDNYYEDRLRLYPLEATAIGDDRYNNVLQNDGSAAFIKKAHDFYAGYLDLLKTFDRKDLNEEDQLSYDIFNYQMTTALQGFDQHIYYDLNTFAHPGEIPFNQMVAVPLEIGQWGSGTGAQPFKTVRDYDNWLKRLADFKVWADTAIGNMNKGIKNGIVLPKAVVIKMIPQMQDMAVATPKKSLFYGPVNNFPKSFSDADKKRLTADYTNAIATIVTPTYKMLGDYLKNDYLPHARTTSGMLDLPGGKDMYLYMVKQNTTTDKTPEEIYQIGLSEVARIGKEMDSIKTQVGFKGDRKAFFEYMRTDARFFPYKTPKDVLDAFENIHKRMEPNLKKLFTKVPKTPFEIRQTEAFRAASASAEYNQGSADGSRPGIFYVPILDATKFNTTSGMESLFLHEAIPGHHYQISLTQENTALPKFRRFGADNAYVEGYALYCESLGKELGLFTDPYQHMGALGDEMHRAIRLVVDVAIHTKGMTREQAIKYMMDNEAIDEQGATAEIERYMTNPGQALGYKIGALKIRELRNRYEKQLGTKFSIAEFHNQLLKDGSMPLSVLEAKLDRWAATQQ
;
A
#
# COMPACT_ATOMS: atom_id res chain seq x y z
N MET A 1 -13.47 -72.38 -16.98
CA MET A 1 -14.10 -71.19 -17.62
C MET A 1 -14.35 -70.14 -16.51
N ILE A 2 -13.38 -69.27 -16.32
CA ILE A 2 -13.43 -68.23 -15.28
C ILE A 2 -13.69 -66.89 -16.00
N LEU A 3 -14.87 -66.32 -15.79
CA LEU A 3 -15.23 -64.98 -16.27
C LEU A 3 -14.54 -63.91 -15.40
N LEU A 4 -13.58 -63.18 -15.97
CA LEU A 4 -13.07 -61.92 -15.41
C LEU A 4 -14.06 -60.81 -15.76
N CYS A 5 -14.75 -60.25 -14.76
CA CYS A 5 -15.48 -59.00 -14.89
C CYS A 5 -14.49 -57.85 -14.79
N LEU A 6 -14.15 -57.18 -15.90
CA LEU A 6 -13.52 -55.88 -15.92
C LEU A 6 -14.54 -54.81 -15.51
N ALA A 7 -14.45 -54.32 -14.30
CA ALA A 7 -15.13 -53.10 -13.91
C ALA A 7 -14.34 -51.89 -14.44
N ALA A 8 -14.74 -51.36 -15.59
CA ALA A 8 -14.25 -50.09 -16.10
C ALA A 8 -14.85 -48.97 -15.24
N GLY A 9 -14.03 -48.41 -14.36
CA GLY A 9 -14.36 -47.20 -13.61
C GLY A 9 -14.48 -46.01 -14.56
N LEU A 10 -15.69 -45.64 -14.95
CA LEU A 10 -15.99 -44.39 -15.63
C LEU A 10 -15.81 -43.25 -14.61
N SER A 11 -14.60 -42.66 -14.55
CA SER A 11 -14.42 -41.34 -14.00
C SER A 11 -15.18 -40.36 -14.88
N ALA A 12 -16.44 -40.10 -14.54
CA ALA A 12 -17.21 -39.05 -15.15
C ALA A 12 -16.51 -37.70 -14.79
N CYS A 13 -15.77 -37.13 -15.74
CA CYS A 13 -15.38 -35.72 -15.68
C CYS A 13 -16.67 -34.90 -15.49
N LYS A 14 -16.97 -34.49 -14.27
CA LYS A 14 -18.04 -33.54 -14.02
C LYS A 14 -17.68 -32.27 -14.78
N LYS A 15 -18.44 -31.98 -15.84
CA LYS A 15 -18.31 -30.74 -16.60
C LYS A 15 -18.48 -29.59 -15.61
N GLN A 16 -17.45 -28.74 -15.51
CA GLN A 16 -17.55 -27.58 -14.62
C GLN A 16 -18.77 -26.73 -15.02
N PRO A 17 -19.51 -26.17 -14.03
CA PRO A 17 -20.60 -25.25 -14.32
C PRO A 17 -20.13 -24.08 -15.18
N ALA A 18 -21.02 -23.56 -16.02
CA ALA A 18 -20.75 -22.31 -16.76
C ALA A 18 -20.64 -21.12 -15.79
N ALA A 19 -19.93 -20.07 -16.20
CA ALA A 19 -19.82 -18.83 -15.44
C ALA A 19 -21.21 -18.26 -15.06
N ASN A 20 -21.36 -17.84 -13.82
CA ASN A 20 -22.64 -17.36 -13.29
C ASN A 20 -22.86 -15.89 -13.61
N LYS A 21 -23.68 -15.61 -14.64
CA LYS A 21 -23.97 -14.23 -15.09
C LYS A 21 -24.61 -13.35 -14.02
N LYS A 22 -25.40 -13.93 -13.08
CA LYS A 22 -26.02 -13.15 -11.99
C LYS A 22 -24.98 -12.73 -10.97
N LEU A 23 -24.04 -13.62 -10.65
CA LEU A 23 -22.91 -13.31 -9.75
C LEU A 23 -21.99 -12.25 -10.39
N ALA A 24 -21.65 -12.39 -11.67
CA ALA A 24 -20.88 -11.37 -12.38
C ALA A 24 -21.57 -9.99 -12.34
N LYS A 25 -22.90 -9.96 -12.54
CA LYS A 25 -23.69 -8.72 -12.45
C LYS A 25 -23.69 -8.12 -11.03
N LEU A 26 -23.69 -8.96 -9.99
CA LEU A 26 -23.55 -8.50 -8.61
C LEU A 26 -22.21 -7.78 -8.40
N PHE A 27 -21.09 -8.34 -8.88
CA PHE A 27 -19.77 -7.74 -8.76
C PHE A 27 -19.65 -6.44 -9.57
N ASP A 28 -20.24 -6.37 -10.76
CA ASP A 28 -20.28 -5.14 -11.56
C ASP A 28 -21.06 -4.04 -10.82
N ASN A 29 -22.24 -4.36 -10.28
CA ASN A 29 -23.05 -3.41 -9.52
C ASN A 29 -22.31 -2.92 -8.27
N TYR A 30 -21.67 -3.84 -7.53
CA TYR A 30 -20.85 -3.47 -6.37
C TYR A 30 -19.79 -2.45 -6.74
N TYR A 31 -19.04 -2.70 -7.80
CA TYR A 31 -17.95 -1.81 -8.22
C TYR A 31 -18.47 -0.42 -8.59
N GLU A 32 -19.55 -0.35 -9.36
CA GLU A 32 -20.16 0.93 -9.75
C GLU A 32 -20.75 1.68 -8.54
N ASP A 33 -21.42 0.98 -7.63
CA ASP A 33 -21.99 1.59 -6.42
C ASP A 33 -20.89 2.00 -5.43
N ARG A 34 -19.77 1.27 -5.37
CA ARG A 34 -18.60 1.64 -4.58
C ARG A 34 -17.99 2.96 -5.08
N LEU A 35 -17.79 3.12 -6.38
CA LEU A 35 -17.26 4.37 -6.94
C LEU A 35 -18.18 5.57 -6.69
N ARG A 36 -19.50 5.33 -6.59
CA ARG A 36 -20.46 6.36 -6.17
C ARG A 36 -20.38 6.69 -4.68
N LEU A 37 -20.10 5.69 -3.87
CA LEU A 37 -19.95 5.84 -2.40
C LEU A 37 -18.63 6.54 -2.06
N TYR A 38 -17.55 6.21 -2.78
CA TYR A 38 -16.20 6.74 -2.60
C TYR A 38 -15.72 7.51 -3.84
N PRO A 39 -16.20 8.75 -4.06
CA PRO A 39 -15.88 9.56 -5.24
C PRO A 39 -14.39 9.82 -5.47
N LEU A 40 -13.58 9.87 -4.41
CA LEU A 40 -12.15 10.06 -4.53
C LEU A 40 -11.46 8.83 -5.15
N GLU A 41 -11.93 7.61 -4.85
CA GLU A 41 -11.45 6.39 -5.52
C GLU A 41 -11.73 6.45 -7.04
N ALA A 42 -12.91 6.92 -7.42
CA ALA A 42 -13.25 7.09 -8.84
C ALA A 42 -12.27 8.07 -9.53
N THR A 43 -12.02 9.22 -8.91
CA THR A 43 -11.06 10.19 -9.43
C THR A 43 -9.65 9.60 -9.55
N ALA A 44 -9.19 8.85 -8.54
CA ALA A 44 -7.85 8.25 -8.52
C ALA A 44 -7.62 7.25 -9.67
N ILE A 45 -8.66 6.52 -10.09
CA ILE A 45 -8.59 5.60 -11.24
C ILE A 45 -8.89 6.27 -12.59
N GLY A 46 -9.14 7.59 -12.61
CA GLY A 46 -9.45 8.36 -13.83
C GLY A 46 -10.92 8.32 -14.26
N ASP A 47 -11.84 7.97 -13.36
CA ASP A 47 -13.29 8.04 -13.62
C ASP A 47 -13.81 9.44 -13.24
N ASP A 48 -14.10 10.26 -14.24
CA ASP A 48 -14.45 11.68 -14.10
C ASP A 48 -15.88 11.93 -13.60
N ARG A 49 -16.70 10.89 -13.45
CA ARG A 49 -18.14 11.03 -13.13
C ARG A 49 -18.42 11.74 -11.80
N TYR A 50 -17.49 11.64 -10.85
CA TYR A 50 -17.66 12.12 -9.47
C TYR A 50 -16.61 13.16 -9.04
N ASN A 51 -15.88 13.77 -9.98
CA ASN A 51 -14.80 14.73 -9.70
C ASN A 51 -15.25 16.01 -8.97
N ASN A 52 -16.55 16.20 -8.82
CA ASN A 52 -17.16 17.35 -8.14
C ASN A 52 -17.63 17.06 -6.72
N VAL A 53 -17.36 15.88 -6.17
CA VAL A 53 -17.85 15.46 -4.84
C VAL A 53 -16.69 15.07 -3.94
N LEU A 54 -16.69 15.53 -2.71
CA LEU A 54 -15.92 14.99 -1.60
C LEU A 54 -16.89 14.38 -0.58
N GLN A 55 -16.77 13.09 -0.33
CA GLN A 55 -17.59 12.43 0.67
C GLN A 55 -17.24 12.91 2.09
N ASN A 56 -18.26 13.10 2.92
CA ASN A 56 -18.10 13.37 4.34
C ASN A 56 -18.11 12.04 5.12
N ASP A 57 -17.03 11.27 4.99
CA ASP A 57 -16.88 9.88 5.47
C ASP A 57 -16.95 9.74 6.99
N GLY A 58 -16.61 10.79 7.75
CA GLY A 58 -16.77 10.83 9.20
C GLY A 58 -18.18 11.12 9.70
N SER A 59 -19.16 11.43 8.82
CA SER A 59 -20.54 11.70 9.25
C SER A 59 -21.31 10.42 9.60
N ALA A 60 -22.19 10.48 10.60
CA ALA A 60 -23.02 9.35 10.98
C ALA A 60 -23.89 8.83 9.81
N ALA A 61 -24.34 9.73 8.94
CA ALA A 61 -25.12 9.39 7.75
C ALA A 61 -24.29 8.59 6.74
N PHE A 62 -23.04 8.99 6.51
CA PHE A 62 -22.16 8.27 5.61
C PHE A 62 -21.76 6.91 6.20
N ILE A 63 -21.37 6.86 7.48
CA ILE A 63 -21.02 5.62 8.18
C ILE A 63 -22.16 4.60 8.08
N LYS A 64 -23.41 5.02 8.37
CA LYS A 64 -24.58 4.17 8.19
C LYS A 64 -24.75 3.70 6.74
N LYS A 65 -24.63 4.59 5.77
CA LYS A 65 -24.74 4.27 4.35
C LYS A 65 -23.65 3.28 3.91
N ALA A 66 -22.43 3.44 4.38
CA ALA A 66 -21.34 2.53 4.08
C ALA A 66 -21.55 1.15 4.73
N HIS A 67 -21.99 1.10 5.99
CA HIS A 67 -22.37 -0.17 6.64
C HIS A 67 -23.46 -0.89 5.85
N ASP A 68 -24.57 -0.20 5.53
CA ASP A 68 -25.69 -0.80 4.80
C ASP A 68 -25.28 -1.27 3.40
N PHE A 69 -24.34 -0.58 2.77
CA PHE A 69 -23.75 -0.98 1.50
C PHE A 69 -23.03 -2.32 1.60
N TYR A 70 -22.09 -2.47 2.55
CA TYR A 70 -21.36 -3.74 2.73
C TYR A 70 -22.27 -4.88 3.18
N ALA A 71 -23.20 -4.62 4.12
CA ALA A 71 -24.15 -5.62 4.58
C ALA A 71 -25.07 -6.09 3.46
N GLY A 72 -25.62 -5.15 2.68
CA GLY A 72 -26.50 -5.48 1.55
C GLY A 72 -25.81 -6.33 0.49
N TYR A 73 -24.54 -6.02 0.14
CA TYR A 73 -23.80 -6.83 -0.81
C TYR A 73 -23.39 -8.20 -0.27
N LEU A 74 -23.09 -8.31 1.03
CA LEU A 74 -22.87 -9.61 1.67
C LEU A 74 -24.13 -10.48 1.65
N ASP A 75 -25.29 -9.91 1.94
CA ASP A 75 -26.55 -10.63 1.91
C ASP A 75 -26.94 -11.07 0.49
N LEU A 76 -26.72 -10.22 -0.50
CA LEU A 76 -26.89 -10.59 -1.91
C LEU A 76 -25.94 -11.73 -2.32
N LEU A 77 -24.67 -11.71 -1.88
CA LEU A 77 -23.73 -12.79 -2.14
C LEU A 77 -24.21 -14.13 -1.58
N LYS A 78 -24.74 -14.13 -0.35
CA LYS A 78 -25.23 -15.34 0.32
C LYS A 78 -26.44 -16.00 -0.39
N THR A 79 -27.10 -15.32 -1.34
CA THR A 79 -28.16 -15.92 -2.17
C THR A 79 -27.62 -16.93 -3.18
N PHE A 80 -26.32 -17.01 -3.39
CA PHE A 80 -25.66 -17.99 -4.26
C PHE A 80 -25.14 -19.15 -3.43
N ASP A 81 -25.44 -20.39 -3.83
CA ASP A 81 -24.73 -21.55 -3.25
C ASP A 81 -23.35 -21.66 -3.90
N ARG A 82 -22.31 -21.47 -3.09
CA ARG A 82 -20.91 -21.57 -3.55
C ARG A 82 -20.60 -22.89 -4.28
N LYS A 83 -21.28 -23.99 -3.89
CA LYS A 83 -21.02 -25.34 -4.47
C LYS A 83 -21.50 -25.46 -5.91
N ASP A 84 -22.45 -24.62 -6.32
CA ASP A 84 -23.00 -24.60 -7.69
C ASP A 84 -22.19 -23.71 -8.64
N LEU A 85 -21.16 -23.02 -8.14
CA LEU A 85 -20.30 -22.14 -8.91
C LEU A 85 -19.11 -22.91 -9.51
N ASN A 86 -18.62 -22.44 -10.65
CA ASN A 86 -17.33 -22.92 -11.18
C ASN A 86 -16.15 -22.41 -10.31
N GLU A 87 -14.94 -22.91 -10.53
CA GLU A 87 -13.77 -22.57 -9.70
C GLU A 87 -13.44 -21.09 -9.67
N GLU A 88 -13.56 -20.37 -10.79
CA GLU A 88 -13.28 -18.94 -10.87
C GLU A 88 -14.34 -18.12 -10.14
N ASP A 89 -15.61 -18.48 -10.31
CA ASP A 89 -16.72 -17.88 -9.58
C ASP A 89 -16.62 -18.14 -8.07
N GLN A 90 -16.20 -19.37 -7.67
CA GLN A 90 -15.92 -19.70 -6.26
C GLN A 90 -14.81 -18.85 -5.69
N LEU A 91 -13.73 -18.64 -6.44
CA LEU A 91 -12.61 -17.79 -6.00
C LEU A 91 -13.07 -16.34 -5.83
N SER A 92 -13.83 -15.80 -6.80
CA SER A 92 -14.41 -14.45 -6.70
C SER A 92 -15.38 -14.34 -5.51
N TYR A 93 -16.20 -15.36 -5.26
CA TYR A 93 -17.09 -15.44 -4.10
C TYR A 93 -16.31 -15.40 -2.79
N ASP A 94 -15.25 -16.20 -2.65
CA ASP A 94 -14.46 -16.29 -1.43
C ASP A 94 -13.75 -14.96 -1.12
N ILE A 95 -13.15 -14.32 -2.13
CA ILE A 95 -12.49 -13.01 -1.99
C ILE A 95 -13.52 -11.95 -1.56
N PHE A 96 -14.66 -11.90 -2.26
CA PHE A 96 -15.71 -10.93 -1.99
C PHE A 96 -16.32 -11.11 -0.59
N ASN A 97 -16.60 -12.36 -0.21
CA ASN A 97 -17.12 -12.69 1.13
C ASN A 97 -16.13 -12.25 2.22
N TYR A 98 -14.84 -12.49 2.03
CA TYR A 98 -13.81 -12.05 2.96
C TYR A 98 -13.80 -10.54 3.11
N GLN A 99 -13.77 -9.80 1.99
CA GLN A 99 -13.73 -8.34 1.98
C GLN A 99 -14.97 -7.72 2.65
N MET A 100 -16.19 -8.20 2.32
CA MET A 100 -17.41 -7.69 2.93
C MET A 100 -17.48 -8.00 4.42
N THR A 101 -17.11 -9.20 4.82
CA THR A 101 -17.10 -9.61 6.23
C THR A 101 -16.08 -8.81 7.04
N THR A 102 -14.88 -8.63 6.51
CA THR A 102 -13.83 -7.85 7.18
C THR A 102 -14.23 -6.38 7.31
N ALA A 103 -14.82 -5.79 6.26
CA ALA A 103 -15.33 -4.42 6.33
C ALA A 103 -16.38 -4.25 7.44
N LEU A 104 -17.36 -5.17 7.54
CA LEU A 104 -18.37 -5.13 8.58
C LEU A 104 -17.79 -5.30 9.99
N GLN A 105 -16.81 -6.18 10.18
CA GLN A 105 -16.10 -6.30 11.45
C GLN A 105 -15.41 -4.98 11.86
N GLY A 106 -14.95 -4.17 10.90
CA GLY A 106 -14.42 -2.83 11.17
C GLY A 106 -15.47 -1.91 11.77
N PHE A 107 -16.68 -1.91 11.22
CA PHE A 107 -17.79 -1.10 11.78
C PHE A 107 -18.14 -1.50 13.23
N ASP A 108 -18.08 -2.80 13.55
CA ASP A 108 -18.29 -3.29 14.92
C ASP A 108 -17.24 -2.77 15.90
N GLN A 109 -16.02 -2.47 15.42
CA GLN A 109 -14.91 -1.91 16.19
C GLN A 109 -14.83 -0.37 16.09
N HIS A 110 -15.79 0.30 15.46
CA HIS A 110 -15.75 1.75 15.14
C HIS A 110 -14.50 2.15 14.35
N ILE A 111 -14.01 1.25 13.50
CA ILE A 111 -12.89 1.46 12.60
C ILE A 111 -13.41 1.59 11.18
N TYR A 112 -12.98 2.63 10.50
CA TYR A 112 -13.41 2.96 9.14
C TYR A 112 -12.21 3.07 8.22
N TYR A 113 -12.45 2.94 6.92
CA TYR A 113 -11.43 3.05 5.90
C TYR A 113 -11.47 4.44 5.27
N ASP A 114 -10.31 5.00 5.08
CA ASP A 114 -10.13 6.19 4.26
C ASP A 114 -9.86 5.84 2.79
N LEU A 115 -9.59 6.87 1.99
CA LEU A 115 -9.29 6.78 0.57
C LEU A 115 -8.15 5.79 0.22
N ASN A 116 -7.15 5.69 1.10
CA ASN A 116 -5.96 4.86 0.88
C ASN A 116 -6.08 3.47 1.50
N THR A 117 -7.31 3.05 1.88
CA THR A 117 -7.59 1.77 2.55
C THR A 117 -6.93 1.62 3.93
N PHE A 118 -6.49 2.71 4.56
CA PHE A 118 -6.02 2.70 5.93
C PHE A 118 -7.20 2.68 6.89
N ALA A 119 -7.13 1.79 7.86
CA ALA A 119 -8.15 1.66 8.90
C ALA A 119 -7.84 2.58 10.07
N HIS A 120 -8.82 3.36 10.51
CA HIS A 120 -8.66 4.31 11.63
C HIS A 120 -9.90 4.35 12.52
N PRO A 121 -9.76 4.60 13.84
CA PRO A 121 -10.91 4.88 14.69
C PRO A 121 -11.67 6.10 14.19
N GLY A 122 -13.00 6.08 14.28
CA GLY A 122 -13.84 7.18 13.82
C GLY A 122 -13.56 8.52 14.50
N GLU A 123 -13.03 8.48 15.72
CA GLU A 123 -12.58 9.64 16.50
C GLU A 123 -11.22 10.20 16.06
N ILE A 124 -10.49 9.51 15.18
CA ILE A 124 -9.18 9.91 14.65
C ILE A 124 -9.27 9.99 13.12
N PRO A 125 -9.99 10.98 12.55
CA PRO A 125 -10.31 11.03 11.11
C PRO A 125 -9.12 11.35 10.21
N PHE A 126 -7.98 11.79 10.76
CA PHE A 126 -6.75 12.04 10.01
C PHE A 126 -5.52 12.04 10.91
N ASN A 127 -4.36 11.84 10.32
CA ASN A 127 -3.06 11.86 10.99
C ASN A 127 -2.02 12.59 10.09
N GLN A 128 -0.72 12.54 10.46
CA GLN A 128 0.33 13.25 9.74
C GLN A 128 0.70 12.63 8.37
N MET A 129 0.20 11.45 8.05
CA MET A 129 0.56 10.73 6.82
C MET A 129 -0.63 10.51 5.91
N VAL A 130 -1.77 10.14 6.49
CA VAL A 130 -2.98 9.80 5.75
C VAL A 130 -4.09 10.76 6.17
N ALA A 131 -4.55 11.55 5.22
CA ALA A 131 -5.52 12.58 5.56
C ALA A 131 -6.15 13.20 4.32
N VAL A 132 -7.46 13.37 4.34
CA VAL A 132 -8.18 14.16 3.34
C VAL A 132 -7.54 15.55 3.15
N PRO A 133 -7.12 16.29 4.20
CA PRO A 133 -6.43 17.57 4.01
C PRO A 133 -5.15 17.48 3.17
N LEU A 134 -4.36 16.43 3.31
CA LEU A 134 -3.12 16.27 2.54
C LEU A 134 -3.42 15.90 1.08
N GLU A 135 -4.36 14.98 0.85
CA GLU A 135 -4.83 14.60 -0.50
C GLU A 135 -5.43 15.78 -1.26
N ILE A 136 -6.32 16.54 -0.62
CA ILE A 136 -6.92 17.75 -1.19
C ILE A 136 -5.84 18.79 -1.51
N GLY A 137 -4.81 18.92 -0.69
CA GLY A 137 -3.66 19.77 -0.96
C GLY A 137 -2.88 19.34 -2.21
N GLN A 138 -2.53 18.06 -2.30
CA GLN A 138 -1.82 17.50 -3.43
C GLN A 138 -2.63 17.65 -4.73
N TRP A 139 -3.90 17.24 -4.71
CA TRP A 139 -4.75 17.30 -5.89
C TRP A 139 -5.02 18.75 -6.32
N GLY A 140 -5.22 19.64 -5.36
CA GLY A 140 -5.44 21.07 -5.61
C GLY A 140 -4.24 21.81 -6.18
N SER A 141 -3.03 21.25 -6.07
CA SER A 141 -1.83 21.81 -6.71
C SER A 141 -1.84 21.69 -8.24
N GLY A 142 -2.69 20.80 -8.78
CA GLY A 142 -2.72 20.44 -10.20
C GLY A 142 -1.76 19.30 -10.58
N THR A 143 -1.12 18.65 -9.60
CA THR A 143 -0.17 17.54 -9.82
C THR A 143 -0.71 16.17 -9.36
N GLY A 144 -1.88 16.14 -8.70
CA GLY A 144 -2.55 14.93 -8.24
C GLY A 144 -3.50 14.30 -9.27
N ALA A 145 -4.38 13.41 -8.77
CA ALA A 145 -5.32 12.68 -9.62
C ALA A 145 -6.46 13.53 -10.19
N GLN A 146 -6.79 14.67 -9.54
CA GLN A 146 -7.81 15.59 -10.03
C GLN A 146 -7.41 16.17 -11.39
N PRO A 147 -8.22 16.01 -12.46
CA PRO A 147 -7.90 16.61 -13.76
C PRO A 147 -8.15 18.12 -13.76
N PHE A 148 -7.33 18.85 -14.55
CA PHE A 148 -7.47 20.28 -14.85
C PHE A 148 -7.26 20.54 -16.34
N LYS A 149 -8.00 19.81 -17.18
CA LYS A 149 -7.87 19.84 -18.65
C LYS A 149 -8.96 20.66 -19.32
N THR A 150 -10.14 20.74 -18.72
CA THR A 150 -11.32 21.42 -19.22
C THR A 150 -11.86 22.42 -18.21
N VAL A 151 -12.64 23.42 -18.66
CA VAL A 151 -13.35 24.37 -17.78
C VAL A 151 -14.20 23.64 -16.75
N ARG A 152 -14.85 22.52 -17.14
CA ARG A 152 -15.65 21.69 -16.25
C ARG A 152 -14.80 21.08 -15.12
N ASP A 153 -13.56 20.70 -15.38
CA ASP A 153 -12.68 20.14 -14.33
C ASP A 153 -12.41 21.18 -13.23
N TYR A 154 -12.16 22.42 -13.64
CA TYR A 154 -11.96 23.53 -12.72
C TYR A 154 -13.23 23.82 -11.90
N ASP A 155 -14.41 23.83 -12.54
CA ASP A 155 -15.69 24.02 -11.85
C ASP A 155 -16.00 22.83 -10.89
N ASN A 156 -15.65 21.60 -11.27
CA ASN A 156 -15.78 20.42 -10.40
C ASN A 156 -14.91 20.56 -9.16
N TRP A 157 -13.67 21.01 -9.32
CA TRP A 157 -12.77 21.24 -8.19
C TRP A 157 -13.30 22.26 -7.20
N LEU A 158 -13.83 23.39 -7.67
CA LEU A 158 -14.44 24.40 -6.82
C LEU A 158 -15.60 23.85 -5.97
N LYS A 159 -16.42 22.96 -6.54
CA LYS A 159 -17.48 22.28 -5.77
C LYS A 159 -16.91 21.35 -4.70
N ARG A 160 -15.89 20.56 -5.06
CA ARG A 160 -15.21 19.66 -4.13
C ARG A 160 -14.58 20.41 -2.96
N LEU A 161 -14.03 21.60 -3.19
CA LEU A 161 -13.50 22.47 -2.13
C LEU A 161 -14.57 22.95 -1.14
N ALA A 162 -15.80 23.17 -1.58
CA ALA A 162 -16.90 23.51 -0.68
C ALA A 162 -17.22 22.35 0.28
N ASP A 163 -17.19 21.12 -0.21
CA ASP A 163 -17.39 19.91 0.61
C ASP A 163 -16.25 19.72 1.61
N PHE A 164 -15.03 20.17 1.31
CA PHE A 164 -13.87 20.05 2.19
C PHE A 164 -14.07 20.79 3.53
N LYS A 165 -14.69 21.97 3.51
CA LYS A 165 -15.04 22.68 4.75
C LYS A 165 -16.00 21.84 5.62
N VAL A 166 -17.01 21.22 5.00
CA VAL A 166 -17.99 20.38 5.70
C VAL A 166 -17.33 19.14 6.31
N TRP A 167 -16.42 18.53 5.57
CA TRP A 167 -15.60 17.42 6.06
C TRP A 167 -14.76 17.83 7.27
N ALA A 168 -14.08 18.99 7.21
CA ALA A 168 -13.24 19.48 8.28
C ALA A 168 -14.01 19.77 9.57
N ASP A 169 -15.21 20.36 9.48
CA ASP A 169 -16.10 20.58 10.63
C ASP A 169 -16.50 19.24 11.27
N THR A 170 -16.81 18.22 10.46
CA THR A 170 -17.13 16.87 10.95
C THR A 170 -15.92 16.22 11.62
N ALA A 171 -14.74 16.35 11.03
CA ALA A 171 -13.50 15.82 11.58
C ALA A 171 -13.21 16.41 12.98
N ILE A 172 -13.30 17.71 13.15
CA ILE A 172 -13.17 18.37 14.47
C ILE A 172 -14.24 17.84 15.45
N GLY A 173 -15.48 17.70 15.00
CA GLY A 173 -16.55 17.15 15.82
C GLY A 173 -16.26 15.73 16.32
N ASN A 174 -15.69 14.89 15.48
CA ASN A 174 -15.30 13.52 15.84
C ASN A 174 -14.07 13.50 16.75
N MET A 175 -13.07 14.33 16.49
CA MET A 175 -11.91 14.50 17.38
C MET A 175 -12.32 14.99 18.78
N ASN A 176 -13.30 15.87 18.88
CA ASN A 176 -13.87 16.29 20.16
C ASN A 176 -14.58 15.14 20.91
N LYS A 177 -15.25 14.23 20.19
CA LYS A 177 -15.76 12.98 20.78
C LYS A 177 -14.59 12.12 21.28
N GLY A 178 -13.51 12.04 20.50
CA GLY A 178 -12.29 11.32 20.88
C GLY A 178 -11.71 11.85 22.19
N ILE A 179 -11.59 13.15 22.36
CA ILE A 179 -11.14 13.77 23.62
C ILE A 179 -12.02 13.32 24.79
N LYS A 180 -13.35 13.32 24.63
CA LYS A 180 -14.28 12.87 25.68
C LYS A 180 -14.18 11.39 25.99
N ASN A 181 -13.94 10.58 24.97
CA ASN A 181 -13.90 9.12 25.06
C ASN A 181 -12.49 8.56 25.39
N GLY A 182 -11.45 9.41 25.41
CA GLY A 182 -10.06 9.00 25.61
C GLY A 182 -9.42 8.34 24.36
N ILE A 183 -10.04 8.47 23.19
CA ILE A 183 -9.52 7.96 21.91
C ILE A 183 -8.85 9.12 21.16
N VAL A 184 -7.56 9.34 21.45
CA VAL A 184 -6.80 10.49 20.95
C VAL A 184 -5.45 10.07 20.37
N LEU A 185 -4.94 10.91 19.46
CA LEU A 185 -3.62 10.73 18.86
C LEU A 185 -2.47 10.92 19.87
N PRO A 186 -1.32 10.26 19.62
CA PRO A 186 -0.09 10.55 20.35
C PRO A 186 0.38 11.99 20.14
N LYS A 187 0.88 12.62 21.20
CA LYS A 187 1.36 14.01 21.19
C LYS A 187 2.46 14.24 20.13
N ALA A 188 3.38 13.30 19.95
CA ALA A 188 4.45 13.39 18.96
C ALA A 188 3.91 13.55 17.53
N VAL A 189 2.80 12.86 17.23
CA VAL A 189 2.10 12.92 15.94
C VAL A 189 1.41 14.27 15.75
N VAL A 190 0.66 14.72 16.75
CA VAL A 190 -0.09 15.99 16.67
C VAL A 190 0.85 17.17 16.44
N ILE A 191 2.03 17.16 17.07
CA ILE A 191 3.07 18.20 16.86
C ILE A 191 3.49 18.28 15.38
N LYS A 192 3.51 17.16 14.67
CA LYS A 192 3.83 17.11 13.23
C LYS A 192 2.67 17.58 12.33
N MET A 193 1.43 17.31 12.74
CA MET A 193 0.24 17.71 11.98
C MET A 193 0.01 19.23 11.99
N ILE A 194 0.35 19.91 13.08
CA ILE A 194 0.14 21.36 13.23
C ILE A 194 0.80 22.15 12.09
N PRO A 195 2.13 22.07 11.85
CA PRO A 195 2.75 22.80 10.77
C PRO A 195 2.21 22.41 9.40
N GLN A 196 1.86 21.15 9.15
CA GLN A 196 1.26 20.71 7.89
C GLN A 196 -0.01 21.52 7.56
N MET A 197 -0.88 21.73 8.54
CA MET A 197 -2.10 22.52 8.36
C MET A 197 -1.79 24.02 8.25
N GLN A 198 -0.85 24.53 9.05
CA GLN A 198 -0.47 25.95 9.06
C GLN A 198 0.20 26.37 7.75
N ASP A 199 1.05 25.52 7.18
CA ASP A 199 1.76 25.79 5.91
C ASP A 199 0.79 25.85 4.72
N MET A 200 -0.34 25.14 4.80
CA MET A 200 -1.40 25.20 3.80
C MET A 200 -2.32 26.42 3.95
N ALA A 201 -2.32 27.10 5.10
CA ALA A 201 -3.15 28.26 5.41
C ALA A 201 -2.54 29.58 4.92
N VAL A 202 -2.15 29.64 3.64
CA VAL A 202 -1.47 30.81 3.05
C VAL A 202 -2.44 31.95 2.84
N ALA A 203 -2.15 33.11 3.44
CA ALA A 203 -3.02 34.30 3.39
C ALA A 203 -3.15 34.93 2.00
N THR A 204 -2.10 34.82 1.16
CA THR A 204 -2.09 35.38 -0.19
C THR A 204 -2.50 34.31 -1.21
N PRO A 205 -3.69 34.34 -1.83
CA PRO A 205 -4.18 33.29 -2.72
C PRO A 205 -3.19 32.88 -3.81
N LYS A 206 -2.50 33.83 -4.43
CA LYS A 206 -1.49 33.57 -5.48
C LYS A 206 -0.26 32.77 -5.00
N LYS A 207 0.00 32.74 -3.69
CA LYS A 207 1.08 31.96 -3.08
C LYS A 207 0.62 30.59 -2.59
N SER A 208 -0.69 30.35 -2.57
CA SER A 208 -1.27 29.08 -2.19
C SER A 208 -0.95 28.00 -3.21
N LEU A 209 -0.67 26.79 -2.73
CA LEU A 209 -0.55 25.58 -3.57
C LEU A 209 -1.77 25.39 -4.48
N PHE A 210 -2.97 25.71 -4.00
CA PHE A 210 -4.23 25.62 -4.72
C PHE A 210 -4.37 26.60 -5.90
N TYR A 211 -3.46 27.53 -6.04
CA TYR A 211 -3.40 28.43 -7.21
C TYR A 211 -2.64 27.81 -8.39
N GLY A 212 -2.03 26.63 -8.21
CA GLY A 212 -1.27 25.91 -9.23
C GLY A 212 -2.02 25.75 -10.57
N PRO A 213 -3.28 25.26 -10.58
CA PRO A 213 -4.08 25.16 -11.81
C PRO A 213 -4.29 26.50 -12.53
N VAL A 214 -4.45 27.60 -11.78
CA VAL A 214 -4.62 28.96 -12.36
C VAL A 214 -3.34 29.44 -13.05
N ASN A 215 -2.19 29.09 -12.51
CA ASN A 215 -0.88 29.40 -13.14
C ASN A 215 -0.63 28.59 -14.42
N ASN A 216 -1.37 27.50 -14.63
CA ASN A 216 -1.13 26.51 -15.68
C ASN A 216 -2.40 26.22 -16.51
N PHE A 217 -3.17 27.26 -16.86
CA PHE A 217 -4.36 27.08 -17.70
C PHE A 217 -4.03 26.43 -19.05
N PRO A 218 -4.85 25.46 -19.51
CA PRO A 218 -4.76 24.96 -20.86
C PRO A 218 -4.80 26.08 -21.91
N LYS A 219 -3.97 25.96 -22.95
CA LYS A 219 -3.91 26.95 -24.06
C LYS A 219 -5.25 27.12 -24.77
N SER A 220 -6.11 26.12 -24.72
CA SER A 220 -7.46 26.11 -25.34
C SER A 220 -8.49 26.97 -24.60
N PHE A 221 -8.20 27.43 -23.38
CA PHE A 221 -9.17 28.24 -22.63
C PHE A 221 -9.29 29.65 -23.19
N SER A 222 -10.52 30.13 -23.27
CA SER A 222 -10.79 31.52 -23.64
C SER A 222 -10.31 32.50 -22.56
N ASP A 223 -10.04 33.74 -22.95
CA ASP A 223 -9.66 34.78 -21.98
C ASP A 223 -10.78 35.07 -20.97
N ALA A 224 -12.04 34.91 -21.38
CA ALA A 224 -13.19 35.02 -20.50
C ALA A 224 -13.20 33.92 -19.44
N ASP A 225 -12.96 32.65 -19.82
CA ASP A 225 -12.88 31.54 -18.88
C ASP A 225 -11.70 31.70 -17.91
N LYS A 226 -10.51 32.07 -18.43
CA LYS A 226 -9.34 32.33 -17.59
C LYS A 226 -9.61 33.43 -16.55
N LYS A 227 -10.25 34.53 -16.97
CA LYS A 227 -10.60 35.62 -16.07
C LYS A 227 -11.59 35.18 -14.99
N ARG A 228 -12.66 34.47 -15.37
CA ARG A 228 -13.66 33.93 -14.43
C ARG A 228 -13.03 32.97 -13.44
N LEU A 229 -12.34 31.94 -13.93
CA LEU A 229 -11.73 30.91 -13.08
C LEU A 229 -10.66 31.51 -12.17
N THR A 230 -9.88 32.51 -12.63
CA THR A 230 -8.91 33.22 -11.77
C THR A 230 -9.62 33.90 -10.59
N ALA A 231 -10.75 34.56 -10.83
CA ALA A 231 -11.55 35.20 -9.79
C ALA A 231 -12.16 34.16 -8.84
N ASP A 232 -12.75 33.09 -9.36
CA ASP A 232 -13.41 32.03 -8.60
C ASP A 232 -12.41 31.28 -7.70
N TYR A 233 -11.22 30.93 -8.22
CA TYR A 233 -10.16 30.28 -7.44
C TYR A 233 -9.58 31.22 -6.38
N THR A 234 -9.34 32.49 -6.73
CA THR A 234 -8.87 33.48 -5.75
C THR A 234 -9.87 33.59 -4.60
N ASN A 235 -11.15 33.68 -4.90
CA ASN A 235 -12.22 33.73 -3.91
C ASN A 235 -12.28 32.43 -3.06
N ALA A 236 -12.30 31.26 -3.71
CA ALA A 236 -12.38 29.96 -3.00
C ALA A 236 -11.17 29.74 -2.08
N ILE A 237 -9.97 30.11 -2.52
CA ILE A 237 -8.77 30.02 -1.68
C ILE A 237 -8.91 30.95 -0.46
N ALA A 238 -9.34 32.20 -0.66
CA ALA A 238 -9.46 33.18 0.42
C ALA A 238 -10.59 32.86 1.42
N THR A 239 -11.72 32.31 0.95
CA THR A 239 -12.92 32.15 1.76
C THR A 239 -13.18 30.72 2.23
N ILE A 240 -12.58 29.71 1.59
CA ILE A 240 -12.75 28.29 1.94
C ILE A 240 -11.43 27.66 2.35
N VAL A 241 -10.43 27.62 1.45
CA VAL A 241 -9.21 26.84 1.67
C VAL A 241 -8.40 27.38 2.86
N THR A 242 -7.98 28.64 2.78
CA THR A 242 -7.16 29.27 3.85
C THR A 242 -7.85 29.25 5.22
N PRO A 243 -9.15 29.62 5.35
CA PRO A 243 -9.84 29.54 6.63
C PRO A 243 -9.98 28.11 7.17
N THR A 244 -10.22 27.12 6.29
CA THR A 244 -10.37 25.73 6.71
C THR A 244 -9.06 25.15 7.26
N TYR A 245 -7.94 25.33 6.55
CA TYR A 245 -6.64 24.87 7.05
C TYR A 245 -6.21 25.62 8.31
N LYS A 246 -6.48 26.94 8.38
CA LYS A 246 -6.23 27.71 9.59
C LYS A 246 -7.04 27.17 10.77
N MET A 247 -8.31 26.88 10.58
CA MET A 247 -9.19 26.30 11.60
C MET A 247 -8.66 24.94 12.08
N LEU A 248 -8.26 24.05 11.16
CA LEU A 248 -7.68 22.74 11.51
C LEU A 248 -6.36 22.90 12.29
N GLY A 249 -5.46 23.78 11.84
CA GLY A 249 -4.18 24.03 12.51
C GLY A 249 -4.35 24.66 13.89
N ASP A 250 -5.24 25.64 14.04
CA ASP A 250 -5.54 26.28 15.31
C ASP A 250 -6.19 25.30 16.29
N TYR A 251 -7.15 24.49 15.82
CA TYR A 251 -7.79 23.44 16.62
C TYR A 251 -6.76 22.42 17.11
N LEU A 252 -5.92 21.88 16.22
CA LEU A 252 -4.89 20.93 16.60
C LEU A 252 -3.96 21.50 17.66
N LYS A 253 -3.55 22.77 17.52
CA LYS A 253 -2.60 23.44 18.41
C LYS A 253 -3.20 23.80 19.76
N ASN A 254 -4.40 24.40 19.76
CA ASN A 254 -4.94 25.04 20.94
C ASN A 254 -5.91 24.14 21.73
N ASP A 255 -6.65 23.29 21.02
CA ASP A 255 -7.72 22.48 21.62
C ASP A 255 -7.35 21.00 21.72
N TYR A 256 -6.73 20.41 20.69
CA TYR A 256 -6.47 18.98 20.67
C TYR A 256 -5.14 18.59 21.34
N LEU A 257 -4.04 19.32 21.06
CA LEU A 257 -2.71 19.00 21.59
C LEU A 257 -2.64 18.89 23.11
N PRO A 258 -3.36 19.73 23.91
CA PRO A 258 -3.40 19.58 25.37
C PRO A 258 -3.99 18.24 25.85
N HIS A 259 -4.83 17.61 25.02
CA HIS A 259 -5.49 16.34 25.31
C HIS A 259 -4.83 15.13 24.62
N ALA A 260 -3.83 15.38 23.76
CA ALA A 260 -3.09 14.32 23.08
C ALA A 260 -2.33 13.45 24.08
N ARG A 261 -2.38 12.11 23.89
CA ARG A 261 -1.74 11.14 24.79
C ARG A 261 -0.22 11.19 24.69
N THR A 262 0.45 10.90 25.77
CA THR A 262 1.92 10.77 25.81
C THR A 262 2.41 9.37 25.45
N THR A 263 1.53 8.37 25.43
CA THR A 263 1.81 6.99 25.09
C THR A 263 1.76 6.76 23.58
N SER A 264 2.36 5.66 23.11
CA SER A 264 2.56 5.42 21.68
C SER A 264 1.55 4.43 21.09
N GLY A 265 1.16 3.40 21.86
CA GLY A 265 0.40 2.26 21.34
C GLY A 265 -1.11 2.36 21.49
N MET A 266 -1.82 1.43 20.85
CA MET A 266 -3.28 1.29 20.97
C MET A 266 -3.70 0.67 22.31
N LEU A 267 -2.80 -0.05 23.00
CA LEU A 267 -3.08 -0.63 24.32
C LEU A 267 -3.64 0.38 25.33
N ASP A 268 -3.23 1.64 25.18
CA ASP A 268 -3.62 2.74 26.06
C ASP A 268 -4.95 3.40 25.69
N LEU A 269 -5.60 2.96 24.61
CA LEU A 269 -6.90 3.44 24.17
C LEU A 269 -8.02 2.55 24.70
N PRO A 270 -9.18 3.11 25.07
CA PRO A 270 -10.38 2.32 25.33
C PRO A 270 -10.72 1.42 24.12
N GLY A 271 -10.85 0.11 24.32
CA GLY A 271 -11.06 -0.86 23.24
C GLY A 271 -9.85 -1.09 22.32
N GLY A 272 -8.72 -0.45 22.56
CA GLY A 272 -7.56 -0.45 21.67
C GLY A 272 -6.97 -1.82 21.37
N LYS A 273 -7.09 -2.78 22.33
CA LYS A 273 -6.68 -4.18 22.09
C LYS A 273 -7.48 -4.83 20.95
N ASP A 274 -8.79 -4.71 20.97
CA ASP A 274 -9.66 -5.35 19.98
C ASP A 274 -9.56 -4.63 18.63
N MET A 275 -9.42 -3.29 18.65
CA MET A 275 -9.10 -2.50 17.46
C MET A 275 -7.78 -2.97 16.82
N TYR A 276 -6.73 -3.17 17.60
CA TYR A 276 -5.44 -3.62 17.07
C TYR A 276 -5.52 -5.04 16.50
N LEU A 277 -6.21 -5.97 17.17
CA LEU A 277 -6.43 -7.32 16.66
C LEU A 277 -7.14 -7.31 15.30
N TYR A 278 -8.16 -6.45 15.16
CA TYR A 278 -8.82 -6.25 13.87
C TYR A 278 -7.86 -5.72 12.80
N MET A 279 -7.07 -4.68 13.11
CA MET A 279 -6.11 -4.08 12.17
C MET A 279 -5.03 -5.07 11.74
N VAL A 280 -4.52 -5.89 12.66
CA VAL A 280 -3.58 -6.98 12.34
C VAL A 280 -4.21 -7.97 11.35
N LYS A 281 -5.42 -8.45 11.65
CA LYS A 281 -6.14 -9.39 10.77
C LYS A 281 -6.39 -8.80 9.38
N GLN A 282 -6.85 -7.56 9.34
CA GLN A 282 -7.15 -6.86 8.10
C GLN A 282 -5.89 -6.69 7.22
N ASN A 283 -4.76 -6.30 7.82
CA ASN A 283 -3.52 -6.02 7.10
C ASN A 283 -2.72 -7.28 6.75
N THR A 284 -2.80 -8.34 7.55
CA THR A 284 -2.08 -9.59 7.29
C THR A 284 -2.91 -10.64 6.58
N THR A 285 -4.24 -10.52 6.61
CA THR A 285 -5.20 -11.49 6.10
C THR A 285 -4.97 -12.93 6.61
N THR A 286 -4.42 -13.05 7.82
CA THR A 286 -4.17 -14.31 8.53
C THR A 286 -4.82 -14.31 9.91
N ASP A 287 -4.92 -15.48 10.54
CA ASP A 287 -5.40 -15.62 11.92
C ASP A 287 -4.26 -15.64 12.94
N LYS A 288 -3.04 -15.18 12.56
CA LYS A 288 -1.91 -15.09 13.48
C LYS A 288 -2.17 -14.05 14.56
N THR A 289 -1.89 -14.44 15.79
CA THR A 289 -1.95 -13.51 16.92
C THR A 289 -0.81 -12.50 16.87
N PRO A 290 -0.94 -11.32 17.50
CA PRO A 290 0.16 -10.38 17.63
C PRO A 290 1.40 -10.99 18.27
N GLU A 291 1.24 -11.87 19.28
CA GLU A 291 2.38 -12.55 19.92
C GLU A 291 3.13 -13.48 18.96
N GLU A 292 2.42 -14.27 18.14
CA GLU A 292 3.05 -15.11 17.12
C GLU A 292 3.82 -14.25 16.10
N ILE A 293 3.24 -13.13 15.67
CA ILE A 293 3.90 -12.19 14.74
C ILE A 293 5.16 -11.59 15.38
N TYR A 294 5.08 -11.19 16.65
CA TYR A 294 6.23 -10.68 17.41
C TYR A 294 7.37 -11.70 17.47
N GLN A 295 7.08 -12.95 17.79
CA GLN A 295 8.07 -14.03 17.86
C GLN A 295 8.67 -14.34 16.47
N ILE A 296 7.87 -14.32 15.42
CA ILE A 296 8.36 -14.40 14.03
C ILE A 296 9.33 -13.25 13.76
N GLY A 297 8.97 -12.03 14.14
CA GLY A 297 9.82 -10.84 13.97
C GLY A 297 11.19 -10.99 14.65
N LEU A 298 11.20 -11.40 15.92
CA LEU A 298 12.45 -11.64 16.67
C LEU A 298 13.31 -12.72 16.00
N SER A 299 12.70 -13.81 15.54
CA SER A 299 13.39 -14.89 14.84
C SER A 299 14.01 -14.42 13.53
N GLU A 300 13.27 -13.66 12.73
CA GLU A 300 13.75 -13.13 11.45
C GLU A 300 14.86 -12.08 11.65
N VAL A 301 14.74 -11.17 12.60
CA VAL A 301 15.82 -10.22 12.95
C VAL A 301 17.11 -10.96 13.32
N ALA A 302 16.99 -12.03 14.12
CA ALA A 302 18.15 -12.84 14.50
C ALA A 302 18.75 -13.61 13.31
N ARG A 303 17.92 -14.17 12.43
CA ARG A 303 18.36 -14.89 11.22
C ARG A 303 19.11 -13.95 10.27
N ILE A 304 18.47 -12.84 9.91
CA ILE A 304 19.04 -11.86 8.97
C ILE A 304 20.32 -11.26 9.54
N GLY A 305 20.35 -10.98 10.85
CA GLY A 305 21.54 -10.50 11.54
C GLY A 305 22.74 -11.46 11.42
N LYS A 306 22.52 -12.77 11.50
CA LYS A 306 23.59 -13.77 11.28
C LYS A 306 24.09 -13.77 9.83
N GLU A 307 23.18 -13.61 8.86
CA GLU A 307 23.56 -13.53 7.44
C GLU A 307 24.38 -12.27 7.14
N MET A 308 23.99 -11.12 7.72
CA MET A 308 24.77 -9.87 7.65
C MET A 308 26.18 -10.03 8.23
N ASP A 309 26.30 -10.69 9.38
CA ASP A 309 27.61 -10.96 10.01
C ASP A 309 28.46 -11.90 9.16
N SER A 310 27.85 -12.84 8.47
CA SER A 310 28.56 -13.71 7.50
C SER A 310 29.11 -12.91 6.32
N ILE A 311 28.33 -11.99 5.73
CA ILE A 311 28.80 -11.13 4.63
C ILE A 311 29.91 -10.20 5.13
N LYS A 312 29.75 -9.58 6.29
CA LYS A 312 30.78 -8.74 6.90
C LYS A 312 32.12 -9.49 7.04
N THR A 313 32.04 -10.76 7.46
CA THR A 313 33.21 -11.64 7.57
C THR A 313 33.79 -11.98 6.19
N GLN A 314 32.95 -12.28 5.21
CA GLN A 314 33.34 -12.60 3.83
C GLN A 314 34.13 -11.45 3.19
N VAL A 315 33.75 -10.20 3.42
CA VAL A 315 34.46 -9.02 2.89
C VAL A 315 35.67 -8.60 3.74
N GLY A 316 35.95 -9.32 4.84
CA GLY A 316 37.13 -9.09 5.70
C GLY A 316 37.02 -7.87 6.62
N PHE A 317 35.83 -7.30 6.83
CA PHE A 317 35.64 -6.15 7.71
C PHE A 317 35.82 -6.52 9.20
N LYS A 318 36.62 -5.75 9.95
CA LYS A 318 37.07 -6.08 11.32
C LYS A 318 36.25 -5.41 12.43
N GLY A 319 35.29 -4.57 12.11
CA GLY A 319 34.41 -3.92 13.09
C GLY A 319 33.18 -4.76 13.47
N ASP A 320 32.34 -4.22 14.34
CA ASP A 320 31.01 -4.74 14.58
C ASP A 320 30.06 -4.40 13.39
N ARG A 321 28.81 -4.80 13.46
CA ARG A 321 27.83 -4.57 12.40
C ARG A 321 27.53 -3.07 12.23
N LYS A 322 27.47 -2.32 13.32
CA LYS A 322 27.23 -0.88 13.29
C LYS A 322 28.35 -0.12 12.60
N ALA A 323 29.60 -0.47 12.91
CA ALA A 323 30.77 0.07 12.24
C ALA A 323 30.80 -0.31 10.74
N PHE A 324 30.30 -1.50 10.39
CA PHE A 324 30.19 -1.91 8.99
C PHE A 324 29.13 -1.12 8.24
N PHE A 325 27.98 -0.86 8.84
CA PHE A 325 26.95 0.01 8.26
C PHE A 325 27.48 1.43 8.03
N GLU A 326 28.20 1.98 9.01
CA GLU A 326 28.83 3.30 8.86
C GLU A 326 29.86 3.33 7.75
N TYR A 327 30.69 2.30 7.63
CA TYR A 327 31.63 2.14 6.52
C TYR A 327 30.91 2.13 5.16
N MET A 328 29.85 1.32 5.01
CA MET A 328 29.08 1.28 3.76
C MET A 328 28.39 2.60 3.45
N ARG A 329 28.01 3.36 4.46
CA ARG A 329 27.34 4.65 4.32
C ARG A 329 28.27 5.80 3.93
N THR A 330 29.56 5.69 4.23
CA THR A 330 30.49 6.84 4.16
C THR A 330 31.69 6.65 3.23
N ASP A 331 32.10 5.41 2.92
CA ASP A 331 33.27 5.18 2.07
C ASP A 331 32.97 5.58 0.62
N ALA A 332 33.89 6.40 0.04
CA ALA A 332 33.74 7.00 -1.29
C ALA A 332 33.55 5.98 -2.42
N ARG A 333 33.99 4.74 -2.25
CA ARG A 333 33.84 3.68 -3.27
C ARG A 333 32.38 3.31 -3.55
N PHE A 334 31.46 3.62 -2.62
CA PHE A 334 30.04 3.33 -2.76
C PHE A 334 29.24 4.47 -3.43
N PHE A 335 29.93 5.53 -3.87
CA PHE A 335 29.35 6.71 -4.49
C PHE A 335 29.95 6.98 -5.88
N PRO A 336 29.83 6.05 -6.85
CA PRO A 336 30.53 6.17 -8.14
C PRO A 336 29.83 7.10 -9.13
N TYR A 337 28.55 7.43 -8.89
CA TYR A 337 27.73 8.16 -9.85
C TYR A 337 28.04 9.65 -9.88
N LYS A 338 27.92 10.27 -11.05
CA LYS A 338 28.15 11.70 -11.27
C LYS A 338 26.91 12.44 -11.71
N THR A 339 26.03 11.74 -12.42
CA THR A 339 24.79 12.31 -12.97
C THR A 339 23.58 11.43 -12.62
N PRO A 340 22.36 11.99 -12.59
CA PRO A 340 21.15 11.19 -12.44
C PRO A 340 21.03 10.06 -13.47
N LYS A 341 21.51 10.31 -14.70
CA LYS A 341 21.51 9.29 -15.75
C LYS A 341 22.35 8.07 -15.36
N ASP A 342 23.50 8.25 -14.71
CA ASP A 342 24.34 7.12 -14.29
C ASP A 342 23.58 6.19 -13.32
N VAL A 343 22.78 6.75 -12.42
CA VAL A 343 21.94 5.99 -11.49
C VAL A 343 20.84 5.24 -12.24
N LEU A 344 20.16 5.90 -13.18
CA LEU A 344 19.10 5.25 -13.97
C LEU A 344 19.68 4.14 -14.86
N ASP A 345 20.84 4.37 -15.49
CA ASP A 345 21.54 3.35 -16.28
C ASP A 345 21.96 2.14 -15.42
N ALA A 346 22.30 2.36 -14.15
CA ALA A 346 22.61 1.27 -13.22
C ALA A 346 21.38 0.39 -12.94
N PHE A 347 20.20 0.97 -12.76
CA PHE A 347 18.95 0.21 -12.65
C PHE A 347 18.60 -0.53 -13.95
N GLU A 348 18.77 0.11 -15.11
CA GLU A 348 18.62 -0.57 -16.42
C GLU A 348 19.58 -1.75 -16.57
N ASN A 349 20.81 -1.63 -16.07
CA ASN A 349 21.78 -2.71 -16.08
C ASN A 349 21.39 -3.88 -15.16
N ILE A 350 20.73 -3.61 -14.02
CA ILE A 350 20.15 -4.66 -13.16
C ILE A 350 19.11 -5.46 -13.96
N HIS A 351 18.21 -4.77 -14.66
CA HIS A 351 17.20 -5.41 -15.52
C HIS A 351 17.86 -6.34 -16.58
N LYS A 352 18.84 -5.82 -17.31
CA LYS A 352 19.55 -6.60 -18.36
C LYS A 352 20.23 -7.84 -17.81
N ARG A 353 20.84 -7.76 -16.63
CA ARG A 353 21.55 -8.90 -16.02
C ARG A 353 20.60 -10.03 -15.61
N MET A 354 19.40 -9.68 -15.12
CA MET A 354 18.44 -10.67 -14.63
C MET A 354 17.57 -11.29 -15.73
N GLU A 355 17.41 -10.63 -16.88
CA GLU A 355 16.49 -11.05 -17.95
C GLU A 355 16.66 -12.51 -18.42
N PRO A 356 17.89 -13.06 -18.61
CA PRO A 356 18.06 -14.45 -19.01
C PRO A 356 17.50 -15.48 -18.02
N ASN A 357 17.51 -15.13 -16.71
CA ASN A 357 16.97 -16.00 -15.66
C ASN A 357 15.49 -15.73 -15.38
N LEU A 358 15.02 -14.51 -15.62
CA LEU A 358 13.62 -14.12 -15.44
C LEU A 358 12.68 -15.06 -16.21
N LYS A 359 13.01 -15.37 -17.47
CA LYS A 359 12.25 -16.28 -18.34
C LYS A 359 12.15 -17.72 -17.81
N LYS A 360 13.07 -18.13 -16.92
CA LYS A 360 13.03 -19.44 -16.27
C LYS A 360 12.05 -19.48 -15.10
N LEU A 361 11.86 -18.33 -14.45
CA LEU A 361 11.01 -18.19 -13.26
C LEU A 361 9.59 -17.71 -13.61
N PHE A 362 9.41 -16.98 -14.71
CA PHE A 362 8.15 -16.38 -15.11
C PHE A 362 7.86 -16.63 -16.59
N THR A 363 6.75 -17.28 -16.88
CA THR A 363 6.31 -17.57 -18.25
C THR A 363 5.38 -16.51 -18.82
N LYS A 364 4.74 -15.72 -17.94
CA LYS A 364 3.90 -14.60 -18.34
C LYS A 364 4.60 -13.28 -18.06
N VAL A 365 4.57 -12.41 -19.06
CA VAL A 365 5.15 -11.07 -19.01
C VAL A 365 4.03 -10.05 -19.24
N PRO A 366 3.96 -8.97 -18.47
CA PRO A 366 3.02 -7.88 -18.73
C PRO A 366 3.18 -7.31 -20.13
N LYS A 367 2.06 -6.89 -20.73
CA LYS A 367 2.05 -6.15 -22.00
C LYS A 367 2.23 -4.65 -21.77
N THR A 368 1.83 -4.18 -20.60
CA THR A 368 1.99 -2.78 -20.16
C THR A 368 3.47 -2.39 -20.23
N PRO A 369 3.83 -1.33 -20.97
CA PRO A 369 5.21 -0.86 -21.04
C PRO A 369 5.74 -0.48 -19.65
N PHE A 370 7.06 -0.61 -19.46
CA PHE A 370 7.75 -0.28 -18.22
C PHE A 370 8.83 0.76 -18.46
N GLU A 371 8.96 1.72 -17.56
CA GLU A 371 9.99 2.76 -17.61
C GLU A 371 10.59 3.02 -16.22
N ILE A 372 11.87 3.42 -16.19
CA ILE A 372 12.53 3.93 -15.00
C ILE A 372 12.71 5.44 -15.17
N ARG A 373 12.27 6.22 -14.20
CA ARG A 373 12.37 7.68 -14.25
C ARG A 373 12.92 8.26 -12.95
N GLN A 374 13.63 9.38 -13.08
CA GLN A 374 13.93 10.20 -11.92
C GLN A 374 12.63 10.83 -11.39
N THR A 375 12.47 10.83 -10.07
CA THR A 375 11.39 11.55 -9.40
C THR A 375 11.53 13.05 -9.68
N GLU A 376 10.42 13.72 -9.94
CA GLU A 376 10.38 15.14 -10.28
C GLU A 376 10.97 16.00 -9.14
N ALA A 377 11.75 17.02 -9.49
CA ALA A 377 12.53 17.81 -8.54
C ALA A 377 11.69 18.41 -7.38
N PHE A 378 10.43 18.79 -7.67
CA PHE A 378 9.58 19.42 -6.66
C PHE A 378 9.15 18.48 -5.53
N ARG A 379 9.15 17.16 -5.76
CA ARG A 379 8.76 16.17 -4.74
C ARG A 379 9.90 15.22 -4.34
N ALA A 380 11.01 15.24 -5.04
CA ALA A 380 12.12 14.29 -4.83
C ALA A 380 12.68 14.30 -3.40
N ALA A 381 12.64 15.45 -2.71
CA ALA A 381 13.18 15.58 -1.35
C ALA A 381 12.32 14.87 -0.29
N SER A 382 11.04 14.61 -0.58
CA SER A 382 10.08 13.96 0.33
C SER A 382 9.59 12.60 -0.18
N ALA A 383 9.91 12.24 -1.42
CA ALA A 383 9.47 11.00 -2.02
C ALA A 383 10.40 9.83 -1.65
N SER A 384 9.83 8.66 -1.45
CA SER A 384 10.54 7.38 -1.55
C SER A 384 10.62 6.94 -3.01
N ALA A 385 11.47 5.97 -3.31
CA ALA A 385 11.36 5.22 -4.55
C ALA A 385 10.01 4.49 -4.57
N GLU A 386 9.33 4.50 -5.72
CA GLU A 386 7.97 4.00 -5.83
C GLU A 386 7.64 3.51 -7.23
N TYR A 387 6.73 2.54 -7.32
CA TYR A 387 6.14 2.15 -8.60
C TYR A 387 4.77 2.82 -8.79
N ASN A 388 4.62 3.53 -9.90
CA ASN A 388 3.35 4.07 -10.35
C ASN A 388 2.79 3.20 -11.49
N GLN A 389 1.62 2.63 -11.25
CA GLN A 389 0.97 1.72 -12.19
C GLN A 389 0.65 2.37 -13.54
N GLY A 390 0.75 1.59 -14.60
CA GLY A 390 0.29 1.96 -15.92
C GLY A 390 -1.23 2.11 -16.01
N SER A 391 -1.72 2.61 -17.14
CA SER A 391 -3.16 2.60 -17.41
C SER A 391 -3.62 1.20 -17.84
N ALA A 392 -4.86 0.84 -17.48
CA ALA A 392 -5.43 -0.47 -17.81
C ALA A 392 -5.57 -0.72 -19.33
N ASP A 393 -5.59 0.34 -20.14
CA ASP A 393 -5.63 0.30 -21.61
C ASP A 393 -4.23 0.25 -22.26
N GLY A 394 -3.16 0.28 -21.44
CA GLY A 394 -1.77 0.26 -21.90
C GLY A 394 -1.27 1.56 -22.53
N SER A 395 -2.06 2.64 -22.52
CA SER A 395 -1.68 3.92 -23.12
C SER A 395 -0.64 4.69 -22.30
N ARG A 396 -0.51 4.38 -21.01
CA ARG A 396 0.50 4.93 -20.10
C ARG A 396 1.34 3.79 -19.53
N PRO A 397 2.68 3.89 -19.54
CA PRO A 397 3.56 2.88 -18.96
C PRO A 397 3.42 2.80 -17.44
N GLY A 398 3.79 1.66 -16.87
CA GLY A 398 4.15 1.56 -15.47
C GLY A 398 5.52 2.19 -15.26
N ILE A 399 5.67 2.99 -14.21
CA ILE A 399 6.87 3.79 -13.99
C ILE A 399 7.45 3.51 -12.61
N PHE A 400 8.70 3.09 -12.58
CA PHE A 400 9.51 3.07 -11.37
C PHE A 400 10.19 4.42 -11.21
N TYR A 401 9.78 5.18 -10.21
CA TYR A 401 10.35 6.47 -9.86
C TYR A 401 11.48 6.33 -8.84
N VAL A 402 12.62 6.95 -9.15
CA VAL A 402 13.82 6.96 -8.29
C VAL A 402 14.10 8.40 -7.85
N PRO A 403 14.04 8.74 -6.55
CA PRO A 403 14.39 10.06 -6.06
C PRO A 403 15.94 10.22 -6.07
N ILE A 404 16.43 11.09 -6.95
CA ILE A 404 17.86 11.38 -7.09
C ILE A 404 18.05 12.88 -6.87
N LEU A 405 18.31 13.26 -5.61
CA LEU A 405 18.58 14.66 -5.25
C LEU A 405 19.97 15.11 -5.68
N ASP A 406 20.95 14.24 -5.47
CA ASP A 406 22.35 14.43 -5.81
C ASP A 406 22.93 13.06 -6.14
N ALA A 407 23.21 12.83 -7.42
CA ALA A 407 23.74 11.55 -7.88
C ALA A 407 25.09 11.20 -7.23
N THR A 408 25.90 12.20 -6.88
CA THR A 408 27.21 11.99 -6.24
C THR A 408 27.09 11.48 -4.79
N LYS A 409 25.87 11.52 -4.21
CA LYS A 409 25.53 10.99 -2.89
C LYS A 409 24.65 9.74 -2.96
N PHE A 410 24.37 9.24 -4.16
CA PHE A 410 23.58 8.03 -4.33
C PHE A 410 24.45 6.80 -4.03
N ASN A 411 24.10 6.10 -2.94
CA ASN A 411 24.88 4.97 -2.44
C ASN A 411 24.52 3.67 -3.19
N THR A 412 25.51 2.99 -3.76
CA THR A 412 25.31 1.71 -4.46
C THR A 412 24.87 0.57 -3.54
N THR A 413 25.14 0.65 -2.23
CA THR A 413 24.80 -0.38 -1.24
C THR A 413 23.44 -0.16 -0.59
N SER A 414 22.64 0.78 -1.09
CA SER A 414 21.30 1.08 -0.56
C SER A 414 20.21 0.11 -1.06
N GLY A 415 20.57 -1.14 -1.36
CA GLY A 415 19.58 -2.13 -1.78
C GLY A 415 19.10 -1.94 -3.23
N MET A 416 19.91 -1.40 -4.16
CA MET A 416 19.46 -1.13 -5.52
C MET A 416 18.89 -2.34 -6.22
N GLU A 417 19.50 -3.53 -6.07
CA GLU A 417 19.01 -4.76 -6.70
C GLU A 417 17.70 -5.23 -6.05
N SER A 418 17.58 -5.21 -4.73
CA SER A 418 16.33 -5.57 -4.03
C SER A 418 15.21 -4.58 -4.32
N LEU A 419 15.50 -3.29 -4.32
CA LEU A 419 14.54 -2.24 -4.65
C LEU A 419 13.99 -2.40 -6.08
N PHE A 420 14.85 -2.72 -7.05
CA PHE A 420 14.41 -3.00 -8.42
C PHE A 420 13.49 -4.23 -8.48
N LEU A 421 13.82 -5.28 -7.74
CA LEU A 421 12.99 -6.48 -7.66
C LEU A 421 11.63 -6.22 -7.00
N HIS A 422 11.56 -5.29 -6.07
CA HIS A 422 10.34 -4.90 -5.36
C HIS A 422 9.43 -4.02 -6.24
N GLU A 423 9.94 -2.86 -6.63
CA GLU A 423 9.14 -1.83 -7.31
C GLU A 423 8.90 -2.16 -8.79
N ALA A 424 9.90 -2.77 -9.43
CA ALA A 424 9.90 -2.99 -10.86
C ALA A 424 9.57 -4.46 -11.22
N ILE A 425 10.58 -5.20 -11.64
CA ILE A 425 10.48 -6.53 -12.25
C ILE A 425 11.23 -7.55 -11.40
N PRO A 426 10.56 -8.65 -10.98
CA PRO A 426 9.18 -9.07 -11.23
C PRO A 426 8.16 -8.63 -10.17
N GLY A 427 8.45 -7.59 -9.37
CA GLY A 427 7.63 -7.12 -8.26
C GLY A 427 6.33 -6.43 -8.67
N HIS A 428 6.12 -5.21 -8.18
CA HIS A 428 4.86 -4.48 -8.37
C HIS A 428 4.43 -4.35 -9.84
N HIS A 429 5.39 -4.06 -10.75
CA HIS A 429 5.03 -3.95 -12.17
C HIS A 429 4.38 -5.23 -12.71
N TYR A 430 4.97 -6.41 -12.45
CA TYR A 430 4.41 -7.67 -12.91
C TYR A 430 3.05 -7.97 -12.28
N GLN A 431 2.95 -7.88 -10.97
CA GLN A 431 1.75 -8.24 -10.23
C GLN A 431 0.56 -7.35 -10.62
N ILE A 432 0.77 -6.03 -10.63
CA ILE A 432 -0.31 -5.06 -10.88
C ILE A 432 -0.71 -5.09 -12.35
N SER A 433 0.26 -5.06 -13.28
CA SER A 433 -0.03 -5.04 -14.71
C SER A 433 -0.73 -6.33 -15.17
N LEU A 434 -0.24 -7.52 -14.77
CA LEU A 434 -0.91 -8.79 -15.12
C LEU A 434 -2.34 -8.86 -14.57
N THR A 435 -2.58 -8.34 -13.37
CA THR A 435 -3.93 -8.26 -12.80
C THR A 435 -4.84 -7.33 -13.62
N GLN A 436 -4.35 -6.14 -13.96
CA GLN A 436 -5.12 -5.15 -14.73
C GLN A 436 -5.40 -5.60 -16.18
N GLU A 437 -4.46 -6.31 -16.79
CA GLU A 437 -4.59 -6.86 -18.14
C GLU A 437 -5.58 -8.03 -18.23
N ASN A 438 -5.85 -8.71 -17.12
CA ASN A 438 -6.78 -9.85 -17.11
C ASN A 438 -8.24 -9.37 -17.07
N THR A 439 -8.79 -9.10 -18.25
CA THR A 439 -10.18 -8.62 -18.41
C THR A 439 -11.25 -9.66 -18.07
N ALA A 440 -10.89 -10.91 -17.85
CA ALA A 440 -11.81 -11.95 -17.38
C ALA A 440 -12.14 -11.80 -15.88
N LEU A 441 -11.28 -11.11 -15.11
CA LEU A 441 -11.52 -10.86 -13.70
C LEU A 441 -12.61 -9.78 -13.51
N PRO A 442 -13.48 -9.92 -12.51
CA PRO A 442 -14.37 -8.83 -12.10
C PRO A 442 -13.58 -7.57 -11.72
N LYS A 443 -14.15 -6.38 -11.97
CA LYS A 443 -13.45 -5.10 -11.71
C LYS A 443 -12.96 -4.96 -10.26
N PHE A 444 -13.72 -5.45 -9.27
CA PHE A 444 -13.31 -5.38 -7.86
C PHE A 444 -12.02 -6.16 -7.56
N ARG A 445 -11.71 -7.22 -8.34
CA ARG A 445 -10.44 -7.95 -8.26
C ARG A 445 -9.34 -7.30 -9.10
N ARG A 446 -9.71 -6.77 -10.28
CA ARG A 446 -8.73 -6.12 -11.18
C ARG A 446 -8.11 -4.86 -10.57
N PHE A 447 -8.89 -4.10 -9.80
CA PHE A 447 -8.50 -2.82 -9.22
C PHE A 447 -8.49 -2.82 -7.69
N GLY A 448 -8.77 -3.96 -7.07
CA GLY A 448 -8.62 -4.16 -5.64
C GLY A 448 -7.21 -4.62 -5.26
N ALA A 449 -6.85 -4.39 -4.00
CA ALA A 449 -5.57 -4.80 -3.46
C ALA A 449 -5.73 -5.28 -2.01
N ASP A 450 -5.02 -6.36 -1.67
CA ASP A 450 -4.84 -6.84 -0.30
C ASP A 450 -3.39 -6.59 0.11
N ASN A 451 -3.17 -5.80 1.17
CA ASN A 451 -1.85 -5.34 1.59
C ASN A 451 -0.82 -6.48 1.70
N ALA A 452 -1.17 -7.55 2.42
CA ALA A 452 -0.27 -8.69 2.61
C ALA A 452 0.06 -9.44 1.33
N TYR A 453 -0.85 -9.46 0.35
CA TYR A 453 -0.59 -10.06 -0.94
C TYR A 453 0.33 -9.18 -1.80
N VAL A 454 -0.01 -7.90 -1.96
CA VAL A 454 0.71 -6.98 -2.86
C VAL A 454 2.14 -6.74 -2.36
N GLU A 455 2.27 -6.32 -1.11
CA GLU A 455 3.56 -6.03 -0.49
C GLU A 455 4.36 -7.29 -0.18
N GLY A 456 3.66 -8.35 0.25
CA GLY A 456 4.28 -9.64 0.50
C GLY A 456 4.85 -10.28 -0.76
N TYR A 457 4.16 -10.14 -1.91
CA TYR A 457 4.67 -10.59 -3.19
C TYR A 457 5.91 -9.80 -3.63
N ALA A 458 5.88 -8.47 -3.52
CA ALA A 458 7.02 -7.63 -3.87
C ALA A 458 8.25 -7.96 -3.00
N LEU A 459 8.07 -8.14 -1.69
CA LEU A 459 9.15 -8.57 -0.78
C LEU A 459 9.60 -10.01 -1.06
N TYR A 460 8.70 -10.91 -1.45
CA TYR A 460 9.08 -12.25 -1.92
C TYR A 460 9.98 -12.17 -3.16
N CYS A 461 9.69 -11.26 -4.10
CA CYS A 461 10.51 -11.05 -5.29
C CYS A 461 11.94 -10.61 -4.94
N GLU A 462 12.15 -9.80 -3.92
CA GLU A 462 13.50 -9.45 -3.43
C GLU A 462 14.30 -10.70 -3.09
N SER A 463 13.67 -11.70 -2.47
CA SER A 463 14.31 -12.97 -2.11
C SER A 463 14.72 -13.86 -3.30
N LEU A 464 14.28 -13.54 -4.52
CA LEU A 464 14.64 -14.24 -5.76
C LEU A 464 15.96 -13.74 -6.38
N GLY A 465 16.61 -12.74 -5.79
CA GLY A 465 17.78 -12.10 -6.38
C GLY A 465 18.86 -13.06 -6.85
N LYS A 466 19.26 -14.05 -6.03
CA LYS A 466 20.26 -15.07 -6.42
C LYS A 466 19.77 -15.95 -7.57
N GLU A 467 18.51 -16.35 -7.58
CA GLU A 467 17.90 -17.16 -8.65
C GLU A 467 17.83 -16.36 -9.97
N LEU A 468 17.74 -15.03 -9.87
CA LEU A 468 17.75 -14.10 -11.00
C LEU A 468 19.16 -13.69 -11.45
N GLY A 469 20.21 -14.15 -10.76
CA GLY A 469 21.61 -13.83 -11.11
C GLY A 469 22.08 -12.49 -10.55
N LEU A 470 21.39 -11.99 -9.53
CA LEU A 470 21.75 -10.79 -8.75
C LEU A 470 22.43 -11.17 -7.42
N PHE A 471 22.76 -10.20 -6.60
CA PHE A 471 23.45 -10.36 -5.30
C PHE A 471 24.79 -11.07 -5.42
N THR A 472 25.47 -10.91 -6.56
CA THR A 472 26.80 -11.44 -6.80
C THR A 472 27.89 -10.63 -6.10
N ASP A 473 27.64 -9.34 -5.89
CA ASP A 473 28.47 -8.46 -5.05
C ASP A 473 27.98 -8.57 -3.59
N PRO A 474 28.85 -8.94 -2.62
CA PRO A 474 28.48 -9.02 -1.21
C PRO A 474 27.86 -7.74 -0.64
N TYR A 475 28.26 -6.57 -1.16
CA TYR A 475 27.71 -5.30 -0.70
C TYR A 475 26.29 -5.05 -1.23
N GLN A 476 25.98 -5.49 -2.45
CA GLN A 476 24.60 -5.49 -2.96
C GLN A 476 23.72 -6.46 -2.15
N HIS A 477 24.25 -7.63 -1.83
CA HIS A 477 23.55 -8.59 -0.97
C HIS A 477 23.34 -8.06 0.45
N MET A 478 24.32 -7.33 1.02
CA MET A 478 24.14 -6.65 2.32
C MET A 478 23.03 -5.61 2.26
N GLY A 479 22.94 -4.82 1.17
CA GLY A 479 21.85 -3.88 0.96
C GLY A 479 20.47 -4.56 0.94
N ALA A 480 20.35 -5.68 0.23
CA ALA A 480 19.13 -6.48 0.21
C ALA A 480 18.75 -7.05 1.59
N LEU A 481 19.74 -7.50 2.37
CA LEU A 481 19.50 -7.91 3.76
C LEU A 481 19.11 -6.74 4.66
N GLY A 482 19.57 -5.52 4.36
CA GLY A 482 19.13 -4.29 5.02
C GLY A 482 17.63 -4.04 4.80
N ASP A 483 17.18 -4.16 3.57
CA ASP A 483 15.76 -4.04 3.21
C ASP A 483 14.91 -5.13 3.89
N GLU A 484 15.39 -6.38 3.89
CA GLU A 484 14.70 -7.47 4.58
C GLU A 484 14.67 -7.28 6.10
N MET A 485 15.77 -6.79 6.70
CA MET A 485 15.86 -6.47 8.12
C MET A 485 14.84 -5.40 8.52
N HIS A 486 14.73 -4.35 7.73
CA HIS A 486 13.74 -3.29 7.95
C HIS A 486 12.31 -3.87 8.07
N ARG A 487 11.93 -4.78 7.16
CA ARG A 487 10.61 -5.43 7.18
C ARG A 487 10.46 -6.44 8.33
N ALA A 488 11.54 -7.06 8.79
CA ALA A 488 11.52 -7.93 9.98
C ALA A 488 11.36 -7.12 11.28
N ILE A 489 12.07 -6.00 11.41
CA ILE A 489 11.95 -5.07 12.53
C ILE A 489 10.51 -4.58 12.71
N ARG A 490 9.78 -4.32 11.61
CA ARG A 490 8.37 -3.92 11.64
C ARG A 490 7.50 -4.88 12.44
N LEU A 491 7.72 -6.21 12.30
CA LEU A 491 6.98 -7.23 13.07
C LEU A 491 7.22 -7.12 14.57
N VAL A 492 8.40 -6.67 14.97
CA VAL A 492 8.75 -6.51 16.39
C VAL A 492 8.19 -5.22 16.94
N VAL A 493 8.50 -4.08 16.29
CA VAL A 493 8.20 -2.76 16.87
C VAL A 493 6.72 -2.40 16.79
N ASP A 494 6.02 -2.73 15.70
CA ASP A 494 4.59 -2.48 15.57
C ASP A 494 3.82 -3.22 16.68
N VAL A 495 4.07 -4.54 16.82
CA VAL A 495 3.41 -5.32 17.87
C VAL A 495 3.79 -4.84 19.27
N ALA A 496 5.08 -4.54 19.51
CA ALA A 496 5.53 -4.14 20.83
C ALA A 496 4.98 -2.76 21.25
N ILE A 497 4.87 -1.82 20.33
CA ILE A 497 4.22 -0.52 20.56
C ILE A 497 2.76 -0.73 20.96
N HIS A 498 2.01 -1.54 20.22
CA HIS A 498 0.56 -1.64 20.36
C HIS A 498 0.09 -2.66 21.40
N THR A 499 0.95 -3.58 21.86
CA THR A 499 0.55 -4.65 22.81
C THR A 499 1.44 -4.81 24.03
N LYS A 500 2.66 -4.25 24.01
CA LYS A 500 3.65 -4.47 25.07
C LYS A 500 4.11 -3.17 25.73
N GLY A 501 3.54 -2.02 25.35
CA GLY A 501 3.87 -0.72 25.93
C GLY A 501 5.27 -0.21 25.56
N MET A 502 5.85 -0.68 24.43
CA MET A 502 7.11 -0.12 23.93
C MET A 502 6.91 1.36 23.60
N THR A 503 7.77 2.22 24.16
CA THR A 503 7.71 3.66 23.88
C THR A 503 8.26 3.96 22.48
N ARG A 504 7.91 5.14 21.96
CA ARG A 504 8.43 5.66 20.70
C ARG A 504 9.96 5.65 20.67
N GLU A 505 10.58 6.13 21.74
CA GLU A 505 12.05 6.23 21.87
C GLU A 505 12.71 4.84 21.93
N GLN A 506 12.09 3.89 22.60
CA GLN A 506 12.57 2.50 22.63
C GLN A 506 12.48 1.85 21.25
N ALA A 507 11.40 2.11 20.51
CA ALA A 507 11.22 1.58 19.16
C ALA A 507 12.21 2.20 18.16
N ILE A 508 12.43 3.51 18.22
CA ILE A 508 13.47 4.21 17.43
C ILE A 508 14.85 3.61 17.72
N LYS A 509 15.19 3.46 18.99
CA LYS A 509 16.46 2.86 19.36
C LYS A 509 16.60 1.42 18.86
N TYR A 510 15.55 0.61 18.98
CA TYR A 510 15.57 -0.78 18.50
C TYR A 510 15.83 -0.84 17.00
N MET A 511 15.20 0.04 16.22
CA MET A 511 15.40 0.15 14.78
C MET A 511 16.85 0.54 14.46
N MET A 512 17.38 1.60 15.06
CA MET A 512 18.76 2.06 14.86
C MET A 512 19.83 1.05 15.32
N ASP A 513 19.53 0.20 16.28
CA ASP A 513 20.46 -0.83 16.76
C ASP A 513 20.56 -2.03 15.79
N ASN A 514 19.55 -2.24 14.92
CA ASN A 514 19.47 -3.44 14.09
C ASN A 514 19.62 -3.18 12.59
N GLU A 515 19.47 -1.93 12.12
CA GLU A 515 19.61 -1.57 10.70
C GLU A 515 20.39 -0.27 10.48
N ALA A 516 20.79 -0.03 9.23
CA ALA A 516 21.55 1.16 8.83
C ALA A 516 20.59 2.35 8.55
N ILE A 517 19.91 2.83 9.57
CA ILE A 517 18.99 3.97 9.48
C ILE A 517 19.43 5.09 10.42
N ASP A 518 19.24 6.34 10.05
CA ASP A 518 19.47 7.48 10.93
C ASP A 518 18.26 7.74 11.85
N GLU A 519 18.44 8.60 12.84
CA GLU A 519 17.38 8.91 13.81
C GLU A 519 16.16 9.57 13.15
N GLN A 520 16.37 10.38 12.11
CA GLN A 520 15.26 11.03 11.40
C GLN A 520 14.39 10.00 10.66
N GLY A 521 15.03 9.08 9.95
CA GLY A 521 14.33 8.00 9.24
C GLY A 521 13.63 7.04 10.19
N ALA A 522 14.32 6.60 11.26
CA ALA A 522 13.72 5.75 12.29
C ALA A 522 12.53 6.43 12.98
N THR A 523 12.64 7.74 13.27
CA THR A 523 11.54 8.52 13.84
C THR A 523 10.33 8.55 12.91
N ALA A 524 10.52 8.79 11.62
CA ALA A 524 9.43 8.85 10.63
C ALA A 524 8.72 7.49 10.53
N GLU A 525 9.47 6.40 10.47
CA GLU A 525 8.90 5.04 10.41
C GLU A 525 8.15 4.68 11.70
N ILE A 526 8.71 4.92 12.87
CA ILE A 526 8.04 4.60 14.15
C ILE A 526 6.76 5.42 14.30
N GLU A 527 6.77 6.71 13.98
CA GLU A 527 5.56 7.55 14.02
C GLU A 527 4.51 7.11 12.99
N ARG A 528 4.92 6.54 11.85
CA ARG A 528 4.02 5.88 10.91
C ARG A 528 3.34 4.67 11.56
N TYR A 529 4.07 3.79 12.24
CA TYR A 529 3.48 2.61 12.88
C TYR A 529 2.54 2.99 14.02
N MET A 530 2.84 4.06 14.76
CA MET A 530 1.95 4.58 15.81
C MET A 530 0.58 5.02 15.27
N THR A 531 0.49 5.42 14.01
CA THR A 531 -0.74 5.98 13.40
C THR A 531 -1.41 5.05 12.39
N ASN A 532 -0.69 4.05 11.88
CA ASN A 532 -1.21 3.02 10.97
C ASN A 532 -0.93 1.62 11.54
N PRO A 533 -1.55 1.26 12.67
CA PRO A 533 -1.29 0.00 13.37
C PRO A 533 -1.51 -1.21 12.48
N GLY A 534 -0.58 -2.15 12.50
CA GLY A 534 -0.68 -3.40 11.76
C GLY A 534 -0.36 -3.32 10.27
N GLN A 535 -0.38 -2.13 9.64
CA GLN A 535 -0.13 -2.01 8.20
C GLN A 535 1.25 -2.52 7.81
N ALA A 536 2.26 -2.19 8.59
CA ALA A 536 3.64 -2.59 8.35
C ALA A 536 3.89 -4.11 8.46
N LEU A 537 2.98 -4.86 9.08
CA LEU A 537 3.09 -6.31 9.27
C LEU A 537 2.84 -7.08 7.98
N GLY A 538 1.98 -6.56 7.08
CA GLY A 538 1.57 -7.22 5.85
C GLY A 538 2.76 -7.62 4.96
N TYR A 539 3.77 -6.78 4.86
CA TYR A 539 4.98 -7.00 4.06
C TYR A 539 5.66 -8.34 4.36
N LYS A 540 6.17 -8.47 5.56
CA LYS A 540 6.96 -9.66 5.94
C LYS A 540 6.09 -10.90 6.14
N ILE A 541 4.89 -10.75 6.72
CA ILE A 541 3.95 -11.87 6.89
C ILE A 541 3.53 -12.42 5.52
N GLY A 542 3.23 -11.55 4.56
CA GLY A 542 2.89 -11.96 3.20
C GLY A 542 4.04 -12.69 2.50
N ALA A 543 5.25 -12.12 2.55
CA ALA A 543 6.43 -12.75 1.94
C ALA A 543 6.76 -14.11 2.56
N LEU A 544 6.70 -14.24 3.87
CA LEU A 544 6.92 -15.50 4.59
C LEU A 544 5.85 -16.54 4.20
N LYS A 545 4.58 -16.13 4.05
CA LYS A 545 3.52 -17.04 3.62
C LYS A 545 3.74 -17.54 2.20
N ILE A 546 4.08 -16.66 1.27
CA ILE A 546 4.37 -17.05 -0.13
C ILE A 546 5.58 -17.99 -0.16
N ARG A 547 6.64 -17.71 0.61
CA ARG A 547 7.83 -18.57 0.71
C ARG A 547 7.50 -19.94 1.33
N GLU A 548 6.69 -19.97 2.38
CA GLU A 548 6.21 -21.20 3.01
C GLU A 548 5.44 -22.07 2.00
N LEU A 549 4.49 -21.46 1.25
CA LEU A 549 3.72 -22.16 0.22
C LEU A 549 4.63 -22.74 -0.87
N ARG A 550 5.59 -21.95 -1.36
CA ARG A 550 6.58 -22.41 -2.33
C ARG A 550 7.33 -23.65 -1.81
N ASN A 551 7.94 -23.54 -0.64
CA ASN A 551 8.73 -24.63 -0.05
C ASN A 551 7.88 -25.89 0.18
N ARG A 552 6.63 -25.72 0.59
CA ARG A 552 5.67 -26.81 0.80
C ARG A 552 5.39 -27.56 -0.50
N TYR A 553 5.10 -26.85 -1.60
CA TYR A 553 4.80 -27.49 -2.87
C TYR A 553 6.04 -28.01 -3.59
N GLU A 554 7.20 -27.37 -3.46
CA GLU A 554 8.48 -27.96 -3.90
C GLU A 554 8.70 -29.34 -3.28
N LYS A 555 8.49 -29.46 -1.96
CA LYS A 555 8.60 -30.75 -1.25
C LYS A 555 7.51 -31.75 -1.64
N GLN A 556 6.26 -31.30 -1.77
CA GLN A 556 5.08 -32.14 -2.02
C GLN A 556 5.10 -32.74 -3.44
N LEU A 557 5.46 -31.93 -4.43
CA LEU A 557 5.41 -32.32 -5.86
C LEU A 557 6.74 -32.87 -6.38
N GLY A 558 7.86 -32.60 -5.69
CA GLY A 558 9.18 -33.12 -6.08
C GLY A 558 9.53 -32.74 -7.52
N THR A 559 9.81 -33.74 -8.35
CA THR A 559 10.18 -33.55 -9.78
C THR A 559 9.05 -33.01 -10.66
N LYS A 560 7.80 -33.02 -10.18
CA LYS A 560 6.66 -32.42 -10.89
C LYS A 560 6.50 -30.92 -10.58
N PHE A 561 7.24 -30.38 -9.60
CA PHE A 561 7.17 -28.95 -9.28
C PHE A 561 7.80 -28.11 -10.39
N SER A 562 7.07 -27.08 -10.81
CA SER A 562 7.57 -26.04 -11.71
C SER A 562 7.46 -24.67 -11.01
N ILE A 563 8.61 -24.02 -10.79
CA ILE A 563 8.64 -22.67 -10.21
C ILE A 563 7.90 -21.65 -11.08
N ALA A 564 8.00 -21.78 -12.39
CA ALA A 564 7.32 -20.89 -13.32
C ALA A 564 5.79 -21.07 -13.26
N GLU A 565 5.32 -22.31 -13.10
CA GLU A 565 3.89 -22.57 -12.93
C GLU A 565 3.41 -22.13 -11.54
N PHE A 566 4.20 -22.31 -10.48
CA PHE A 566 3.89 -21.75 -9.17
C PHE A 566 3.69 -20.23 -9.24
N HIS A 567 4.61 -19.49 -9.87
CA HIS A 567 4.48 -18.05 -10.05
C HIS A 567 3.29 -17.67 -10.93
N ASN A 568 3.00 -18.46 -11.97
CA ASN A 568 1.80 -18.27 -12.79
C ASN A 568 0.53 -18.44 -11.95
N GLN A 569 0.45 -19.49 -11.13
CA GLN A 569 -0.68 -19.69 -10.23
C GLN A 569 -0.78 -18.60 -9.16
N LEU A 570 0.34 -18.06 -8.69
CA LEU A 570 0.36 -16.95 -7.75
C LEU A 570 -0.25 -15.68 -8.37
N LEU A 571 0.08 -15.35 -9.62
CA LEU A 571 -0.21 -14.05 -10.24
C LEU A 571 -1.50 -14.01 -11.08
N LYS A 572 -1.91 -15.12 -11.71
CA LYS A 572 -2.94 -15.11 -12.78
C LYS A 572 -4.31 -14.58 -12.35
N ASP A 573 -4.64 -14.68 -11.05
CA ASP A 573 -5.97 -14.39 -10.53
C ASP A 573 -6.01 -13.10 -9.70
N GLY A 574 -4.93 -12.31 -9.72
CA GLY A 574 -4.83 -11.03 -9.02
C GLY A 574 -4.67 -11.14 -7.51
N SER A 575 -4.76 -10.00 -6.84
CA SER A 575 -4.63 -9.88 -5.38
C SER A 575 -5.78 -10.57 -4.64
N MET A 576 -5.47 -11.23 -3.53
CA MET A 576 -6.46 -11.92 -2.69
C MET A 576 -5.93 -12.11 -1.26
N PRO A 577 -6.81 -12.32 -0.27
CA PRO A 577 -6.40 -12.68 1.08
C PRO A 577 -5.51 -13.93 1.10
N LEU A 578 -4.49 -13.95 1.96
CA LEU A 578 -3.52 -15.06 2.01
C LEU A 578 -4.17 -16.42 2.32
N SER A 579 -5.24 -16.44 3.11
CA SER A 579 -6.01 -17.65 3.39
C SER A 579 -6.71 -18.20 2.13
N VAL A 580 -7.22 -17.31 1.28
CA VAL A 580 -7.83 -17.68 -0.01
C VAL A 580 -6.77 -18.12 -1.00
N LEU A 581 -5.61 -17.46 -1.02
CA LEU A 581 -4.45 -17.85 -1.84
C LEU A 581 -3.99 -19.27 -1.50
N GLU A 582 -3.82 -19.57 -0.21
CA GLU A 582 -3.43 -20.89 0.25
C GLU A 582 -4.40 -21.97 -0.21
N ALA A 583 -5.70 -21.78 0.02
CA ALA A 583 -6.73 -22.72 -0.39
C ALA A 583 -6.77 -22.93 -1.93
N LYS A 584 -6.50 -21.88 -2.71
CA LYS A 584 -6.36 -21.95 -4.16
C LYS A 584 -5.16 -22.79 -4.59
N LEU A 585 -4.00 -22.53 -3.98
CA LEU A 585 -2.76 -23.23 -4.33
C LEU A 585 -2.77 -24.69 -3.86
N ASP A 586 -3.45 -25.02 -2.75
CA ASP A 586 -3.68 -26.40 -2.31
C ASP A 586 -4.49 -27.18 -3.36
N ARG A 587 -5.56 -26.59 -3.92
CA ARG A 587 -6.33 -27.20 -5.02
C ARG A 587 -5.46 -27.41 -6.25
N TRP A 588 -4.69 -26.42 -6.66
CA TRP A 588 -3.75 -26.54 -7.77
C TRP A 588 -2.76 -27.69 -7.54
N ALA A 589 -2.09 -27.74 -6.39
CA ALA A 589 -1.10 -28.75 -6.08
C ALA A 589 -1.71 -30.17 -6.10
N ALA A 590 -2.95 -30.33 -5.65
CA ALA A 590 -3.67 -31.61 -5.72
C ALA A 590 -3.90 -32.09 -7.17
N THR A 591 -4.01 -31.19 -8.15
CA THR A 591 -4.15 -31.58 -9.58
C THR A 591 -2.82 -31.97 -10.24
N GLN A 592 -1.68 -31.72 -9.59
CA GLN A 592 -0.34 -32.03 -10.09
C GLN A 592 0.18 -33.41 -9.60
N GLN A 593 -0.48 -34.00 -8.59
CA GLN A 593 -0.13 -35.32 -8.04
C GLN A 593 -0.57 -36.42 -8.99
#